data_c9d45ee93aaadf40f60e1450b108ed78
#
_entry.id   c9d45ee93aaadf40f60e1450b108ed78
#
_cell.length_a   1.000
_cell.length_b   1.000
_cell.length_c   1.000
_cell.angle_alpha   90.00
_cell.angle_beta   90.00
_cell.angle_gamma   90.00
#
_symmetry.space_group_name_H-M   'P 1'
#
loop_
_entity.id
_entity.type
_entity.pdbx_description
1 polymer ?
#
loop_
_entity_poly.entity_id
_entity_poly.type
_entity_poly.pdbx_seq_one_letter_code
_entity_poly.pdbx_strand_id
1 'polypeptide(L)'
;MTHTLFRRTRCAGAALVVLSWIGISARAAEPLRVEAGKVAEVALTSAKERPDPFNTVTLDVDFTAPDGSTLRVPAFWSGGKAWRVRYSSRQQGTHRYRSICSDLDDAGLHGIEGVVEIAPYTGSNPLLIHGPIRVADDHRHFAHADGTPFFWLGDTWWMGLTKRLGWPDDFQTLAADRREKGFNVVQIVAGLYPDMPAFDPRGENEAGFPWEKDYSRIRPEYFDAADRRIAYLTDQGFVPCIVGAWGYHLPYLGEAKMKQHWRNIVARWGAQPVVWCAAGETTMPFYLSKTKEADADRQKREWTEVMAYIREIDPFHRLLTCHPSRTARTSVTDPKVLDFDMHQSGHGTPAQGQAVQAFEGWQTEPTMPVISGESRYEALEIRPTLTAADARQAFWAHTVASGLAGHTYGVNGVWQVNGRETPYGASPGGNNWGTTPWDVAMKLPGSGQIAAARRLIESIPGWNHFEPRPDLVAWTAAPPAKTPAPLCVANSEGARLVYLAAPRDVALRGLPAGASLQAFWFDPVEGKKAPAFDLKADAQGQAVASPPNAEHDWVLVVSGK
;
A
#
# COMPACT_ATOMS: atom_id res chain seq x y z
N MET A 1 113.55 3.43 -1.15
CA MET A 1 113.87 4.85 -1.44
C MET A 1 112.99 5.31 -2.55
N THR A 2 112.43 6.48 -2.40
CA THR A 2 111.52 7.24 -3.26
C THR A 2 110.04 7.02 -3.04
N HIS A 3 109.49 7.95 -2.29
CA HIS A 3 108.04 8.24 -2.09
C HIS A 3 107.44 8.93 -3.30
N THR A 4 106.26 8.53 -3.73
CA THR A 4 105.47 9.27 -4.68
C THR A 4 104.07 9.46 -4.05
N LEU A 5 103.69 10.72 -3.76
CA LEU A 5 102.34 11.17 -3.29
C LEU A 5 101.34 11.13 -4.45
N PHE A 6 100.21 10.49 -4.21
CA PHE A 6 99.04 10.65 -5.09
C PHE A 6 97.97 11.53 -4.42
N ARG A 7 97.62 12.67 -5.05
CA ARG A 7 96.54 13.55 -4.72
C ARG A 7 95.18 12.89 -5.12
N ARG A 8 94.25 12.82 -4.18
CA ARG A 8 92.88 12.43 -4.48
C ARG A 8 92.03 13.69 -4.72
N THR A 9 91.50 13.80 -5.95
CA THR A 9 90.43 14.80 -6.33
C THR A 9 89.07 14.21 -5.91
N ARG A 10 88.27 14.99 -5.13
CA ARG A 10 86.89 14.64 -4.80
C ARG A 10 86.00 15.24 -5.87
N CYS A 11 85.27 14.39 -6.65
CA CYS A 11 84.13 14.77 -7.46
C CYS A 11 82.87 14.72 -6.59
N ALA A 12 82.18 15.81 -6.44
CA ALA A 12 80.85 15.88 -5.83
C ALA A 12 79.80 15.48 -6.88
N GLY A 13 79.19 14.34 -6.71
CA GLY A 13 78.04 13.90 -7.52
C GLY A 13 76.73 14.39 -6.87
N ALA A 14 76.05 15.28 -7.55
CA ALA A 14 74.68 15.69 -7.19
C ALA A 14 73.72 14.55 -7.57
N ALA A 15 73.09 13.93 -6.57
CA ALA A 15 71.99 12.96 -6.78
C ALA A 15 70.68 13.73 -7.01
N LEU A 16 70.15 13.65 -8.23
CA LEU A 16 68.81 14.13 -8.58
C LEU A 16 67.77 13.11 -8.05
N VAL A 17 67.02 13.43 -6.99
CA VAL A 17 65.87 12.66 -6.54
C VAL A 17 64.68 13.02 -7.42
N VAL A 18 64.36 12.17 -8.38
CA VAL A 18 63.09 12.25 -9.14
C VAL A 18 61.98 11.66 -8.28
N LEU A 19 61.17 12.54 -7.66
CA LEU A 19 59.90 12.17 -7.05
C LEU A 19 58.90 11.82 -8.17
N SER A 20 58.72 10.56 -8.49
CA SER A 20 57.63 10.07 -9.32
C SER A 20 56.35 10.16 -8.51
N TRP A 21 55.48 11.14 -8.81
CA TRP A 21 54.10 11.14 -8.37
C TRP A 21 53.39 9.98 -9.05
N ILE A 22 53.20 8.88 -8.35
CA ILE A 22 52.22 7.85 -8.75
C ILE A 22 50.87 8.41 -8.48
N GLY A 23 50.28 9.05 -9.49
CA GLY A 23 48.87 9.41 -9.46
C GLY A 23 48.03 8.14 -9.37
N ILE A 24 47.53 7.84 -8.21
CA ILE A 24 46.46 6.84 -8.05
C ILE A 24 45.26 7.45 -8.76
N SER A 25 45.09 7.14 -10.06
CA SER A 25 43.80 7.38 -10.74
C SER A 25 42.77 6.52 -10.04
N ALA A 26 41.95 7.12 -9.21
CA ALA A 26 40.72 6.48 -8.73
C ALA A 26 39.95 6.05 -9.97
N ARG A 27 39.92 4.76 -10.25
CA ARG A 27 39.10 4.18 -11.31
C ARG A 27 37.67 4.56 -10.97
N ALA A 28 37.04 5.43 -11.77
CA ALA A 28 35.64 5.76 -11.60
C ALA A 28 34.83 4.44 -11.52
N ALA A 29 34.03 4.28 -10.49
CA ALA A 29 33.18 3.11 -10.37
C ALA A 29 32.31 3.00 -11.63
N GLU A 30 32.16 1.81 -12.17
CA GLU A 30 31.30 1.61 -13.34
C GLU A 30 29.87 2.10 -13.01
N PRO A 31 29.21 2.79 -13.97
CA PRO A 31 27.84 3.27 -13.75
C PRO A 31 26.89 2.12 -13.44
N LEU A 32 26.06 2.27 -12.40
CA LEU A 32 24.97 1.37 -12.15
C LEU A 32 23.91 1.57 -13.25
N ARG A 33 23.47 0.48 -13.89
CA ARG A 33 22.51 0.53 -15.01
C ARG A 33 21.18 -0.10 -14.63
N VAL A 34 20.09 0.62 -14.81
CA VAL A 34 18.71 0.16 -14.57
C VAL A 34 17.77 0.67 -15.65
N GLU A 35 16.58 0.07 -15.76
CA GLU A 35 15.49 0.59 -16.59
C GLU A 35 14.65 1.61 -15.79
N ALA A 36 13.96 2.49 -16.51
CA ALA A 36 13.10 3.53 -15.95
C ALA A 36 12.04 2.93 -14.99
N GLY A 37 11.94 3.50 -13.80
CA GLY A 37 11.04 3.07 -12.74
C GLY A 37 11.54 1.87 -11.91
N LYS A 38 12.57 1.16 -12.34
CA LYS A 38 13.22 0.10 -11.54
C LYS A 38 14.13 0.67 -10.48
N VAL A 39 14.32 -0.10 -9.42
CA VAL A 39 15.17 0.30 -8.29
C VAL A 39 16.64 0.10 -8.62
N ALA A 40 17.41 1.17 -8.49
CA ALA A 40 18.87 1.15 -8.42
C ALA A 40 19.27 1.10 -6.94
N GLU A 41 20.10 0.13 -6.55
CA GLU A 41 20.63 0.02 -5.19
C GLU A 41 22.12 0.35 -5.17
N VAL A 42 22.52 1.35 -4.38
CA VAL A 42 23.92 1.73 -4.16
C VAL A 42 24.32 1.25 -2.77
N ALA A 43 25.41 0.47 -2.71
CA ALA A 43 26.01 -0.01 -1.47
C ALA A 43 27.17 0.91 -1.05
N LEU A 44 27.19 1.29 0.24
CA LEU A 44 28.21 2.10 0.87
C LEU A 44 28.78 1.36 2.08
N THR A 45 30.07 1.54 2.38
CA THR A 45 30.72 0.86 3.50
C THR A 45 31.43 1.87 4.38
N SER A 46 31.03 1.96 5.65
CA SER A 46 31.71 2.82 6.64
C SER A 46 33.19 2.50 6.76
N ALA A 47 34.03 3.51 6.74
CA ALA A 47 35.45 3.37 7.06
C ALA A 47 35.70 3.10 8.55
N LYS A 48 34.73 3.41 9.40
CA LYS A 48 34.83 3.34 10.87
C LYS A 48 34.05 2.12 11.42
N GLU A 49 34.58 1.50 12.47
CA GLU A 49 33.82 0.57 13.30
C GLU A 49 32.97 1.38 14.30
N ARG A 50 31.71 0.95 14.48
CA ARG A 50 30.79 1.57 15.45
C ARG A 50 30.01 0.48 16.19
N PRO A 51 29.84 0.59 17.51
CA PRO A 51 29.05 -0.37 18.28
C PRO A 51 27.55 -0.29 17.93
N ASP A 52 27.05 0.89 17.55
CA ASP A 52 25.65 1.13 17.26
C ASP A 52 25.47 2.11 16.07
N PRO A 53 25.70 1.64 14.82
CA PRO A 53 25.55 2.49 13.64
C PRO A 53 24.12 3.00 13.44
N PHE A 54 23.12 2.17 13.74
CA PHE A 54 21.70 2.50 13.54
C PHE A 54 21.26 3.75 14.32
N ASN A 55 21.69 3.90 15.57
CA ASN A 55 21.29 5.02 16.40
C ASN A 55 22.24 6.24 16.31
N THR A 56 23.45 6.07 15.79
CA THR A 56 24.49 7.11 15.84
C THR A 56 24.84 7.73 14.50
N VAL A 57 24.38 7.16 13.39
CA VAL A 57 24.67 7.64 12.04
C VAL A 57 23.38 7.89 11.28
N THR A 58 23.29 9.06 10.65
CA THR A 58 22.30 9.36 9.63
C THR A 58 23.00 9.50 8.28
N LEU A 59 22.49 8.80 7.28
CA LEU A 59 23.03 8.81 5.92
C LEU A 59 21.91 9.10 4.94
N ASP A 60 22.12 10.09 4.08
CA ASP A 60 21.29 10.41 2.93
C ASP A 60 22.14 10.44 1.67
N VAL A 61 21.49 10.38 0.52
CA VAL A 61 22.17 10.51 -0.78
C VAL A 61 21.37 11.46 -1.66
N ASP A 62 22.03 12.51 -2.15
CA ASP A 62 21.45 13.41 -3.14
C ASP A 62 21.65 12.81 -4.53
N PHE A 63 20.55 12.61 -5.25
CA PHE A 63 20.53 12.20 -6.65
C PHE A 63 20.12 13.38 -7.52
N THR A 64 20.98 13.76 -8.47
CA THR A 64 20.71 14.82 -9.44
C THR A 64 20.36 14.20 -10.78
N ALA A 65 19.15 14.45 -11.25
CA ALA A 65 18.62 13.97 -12.52
C ALA A 65 19.18 14.78 -13.73
N PRO A 66 19.00 14.30 -14.98
CA PRO A 66 19.45 15.00 -16.18
C PRO A 66 18.92 16.41 -16.37
N ASP A 67 17.72 16.72 -15.85
CA ASP A 67 17.11 18.05 -15.86
C ASP A 67 17.64 19.00 -14.77
N GLY A 68 18.55 18.52 -13.92
CA GLY A 68 19.13 19.27 -12.81
C GLY A 68 18.32 19.21 -11.51
N SER A 69 17.17 18.58 -11.50
CA SER A 69 16.41 18.36 -10.26
C SER A 69 17.16 17.42 -9.31
N THR A 70 17.09 17.70 -8.01
CA THR A 70 17.80 16.91 -6.98
C THR A 70 16.81 16.31 -6.00
N LEU A 71 17.01 15.03 -5.70
CA LEU A 71 16.22 14.25 -4.76
C LEU A 71 17.12 13.72 -3.64
N ARG A 72 16.84 14.10 -2.39
CA ARG A 72 17.53 13.58 -1.21
C ARG A 72 16.87 12.30 -0.71
N VAL A 73 17.54 11.17 -0.86
CA VAL A 73 17.02 9.85 -0.55
C VAL A 73 17.66 9.33 0.74
N PRO A 74 16.86 8.92 1.75
CA PRO A 74 17.41 8.33 2.96
C PRO A 74 18.03 6.96 2.66
N ALA A 75 19.20 6.71 3.23
CA ALA A 75 19.85 5.41 3.23
C ALA A 75 19.50 4.63 4.51
N PHE A 76 19.61 3.30 4.45
CA PHE A 76 19.38 2.43 5.59
C PHE A 76 20.64 1.64 5.97
N TRP A 77 20.78 1.38 7.25
CA TRP A 77 21.79 0.48 7.78
C TRP A 77 21.44 -0.98 7.43
N SER A 78 22.40 -1.70 6.81
CA SER A 78 22.24 -3.08 6.35
C SER A 78 23.08 -4.09 7.17
N GLY A 79 23.49 -3.71 8.38
CA GLY A 79 24.30 -4.55 9.28
C GLY A 79 25.79 -4.22 9.23
N GLY A 80 26.47 -4.39 10.37
CA GLY A 80 27.91 -4.11 10.49
C GLY A 80 28.26 -2.70 10.00
N LYS A 81 29.16 -2.63 9.01
CA LYS A 81 29.59 -1.38 8.35
C LYS A 81 28.80 -1.06 7.09
N ALA A 82 27.86 -1.92 6.67
CA ALA A 82 27.17 -1.79 5.40
C ALA A 82 25.97 -0.85 5.49
N TRP A 83 25.84 0.01 4.49
CA TRP A 83 24.72 0.91 4.24
C TRP A 83 24.25 0.77 2.81
N ARG A 84 22.96 1.00 2.56
CA ARG A 84 22.39 0.96 1.22
C ARG A 84 21.43 2.11 1.03
N VAL A 85 21.35 2.61 -0.20
CA VAL A 85 20.34 3.55 -0.65
C VAL A 85 19.68 3.00 -1.90
N ARG A 86 18.35 3.16 -2.00
CA ARG A 86 17.55 2.73 -3.15
C ARG A 86 16.95 3.94 -3.84
N TYR A 87 17.17 4.01 -5.13
CA TYR A 87 16.72 5.10 -5.97
C TYR A 87 15.94 4.57 -7.17
N SER A 88 14.93 5.29 -7.61
CA SER A 88 14.25 5.05 -8.88
C SER A 88 13.84 6.37 -9.53
N SER A 89 13.83 6.41 -10.85
CA SER A 89 13.33 7.54 -11.63
C SER A 89 12.72 7.04 -12.95
N ARG A 90 11.71 7.74 -13.41
CA ARG A 90 11.16 7.54 -14.76
C ARG A 90 11.91 8.35 -15.82
N GLN A 91 12.70 9.35 -15.43
CA GLN A 91 13.52 10.14 -16.31
C GLN A 91 14.72 9.33 -16.77
N GLN A 92 14.87 9.16 -18.07
CA GLN A 92 15.98 8.46 -18.70
C GLN A 92 17.24 9.32 -18.75
N GLY A 93 18.39 8.69 -18.76
CA GLY A 93 19.69 9.35 -18.87
C GLY A 93 20.60 9.15 -17.67
N THR A 94 21.59 10.03 -17.54
CA THR A 94 22.63 9.97 -16.51
C THR A 94 22.21 10.70 -15.25
N HIS A 95 22.03 9.99 -14.17
CA HIS A 95 21.78 10.52 -12.83
C HIS A 95 23.07 10.46 -12.02
N ARG A 96 23.42 11.56 -11.35
CA ARG A 96 24.61 11.63 -10.49
C ARG A 96 24.19 11.57 -9.04
N TYR A 97 25.00 10.91 -8.20
CA TYR A 97 24.70 10.91 -6.76
C TYR A 97 25.91 11.34 -5.93
N ARG A 98 25.62 11.87 -4.73
CA ARG A 98 26.60 12.19 -3.70
C ARG A 98 26.01 11.88 -2.31
N SER A 99 26.74 11.12 -1.51
CA SER A 99 26.31 10.75 -0.15
C SER A 99 26.61 11.86 0.86
N ILE A 100 25.73 11.97 1.87
CA ILE A 100 25.80 12.94 2.96
C ILE A 100 25.62 12.20 4.28
N CYS A 101 26.71 12.03 5.02
CA CYS A 101 26.71 11.37 6.32
C CYS A 101 26.73 12.40 7.45
N SER A 102 26.06 12.12 8.57
CA SER A 102 26.13 12.93 9.78
C SER A 102 27.54 12.97 10.41
N ASP A 103 28.35 11.94 10.17
CA ASP A 103 29.78 11.90 10.49
C ASP A 103 30.58 12.28 9.23
N LEU A 104 30.97 13.54 9.13
CA LEU A 104 31.69 14.11 7.97
C LEU A 104 33.09 13.48 7.75
N ASP A 105 33.67 12.89 8.81
CA ASP A 105 35.01 12.28 8.77
C ASP A 105 34.96 10.79 8.38
N ASP A 106 33.75 10.24 8.10
CA ASP A 106 33.66 8.86 7.60
C ASP A 106 33.82 8.85 6.07
N ALA A 107 35.07 8.68 5.63
CA ALA A 107 35.44 8.64 4.22
C ALA A 107 34.77 7.52 3.41
N GLY A 108 34.14 6.55 4.05
CA GLY A 108 33.38 5.47 3.40
C GLY A 108 31.89 5.79 3.24
N LEU A 109 31.39 6.83 3.94
CA LEU A 109 29.96 7.20 3.92
C LEU A 109 29.73 8.64 3.47
N HIS A 110 30.64 9.59 3.74
CA HIS A 110 30.45 10.99 3.39
C HIS A 110 31.17 11.35 2.10
N GLY A 111 30.47 12.04 1.20
CA GLY A 111 31.02 12.59 -0.05
C GLY A 111 31.29 11.53 -1.14
N ILE A 112 30.74 10.33 -1.02
CA ILE A 112 30.86 9.29 -2.05
C ILE A 112 30.01 9.67 -3.25
N GLU A 113 30.63 9.72 -4.42
CA GLU A 113 30.01 10.10 -5.68
C GLU A 113 29.93 8.92 -6.65
N GLY A 114 28.93 8.94 -7.52
CA GLY A 114 28.79 7.96 -8.59
C GLY A 114 27.67 8.30 -9.56
N VAL A 115 27.35 7.33 -10.41
CA VAL A 115 26.43 7.51 -11.54
C VAL A 115 25.47 6.34 -11.63
N VAL A 116 24.20 6.66 -11.92
CA VAL A 116 23.15 5.71 -12.32
C VAL A 116 22.72 6.05 -13.74
N GLU A 117 22.86 5.11 -14.67
CA GLU A 117 22.35 5.21 -16.04
C GLU A 117 20.96 4.57 -16.12
N ILE A 118 19.95 5.35 -16.50
CA ILE A 118 18.57 4.89 -16.62
C ILE A 118 18.19 4.77 -18.09
N ALA A 119 17.95 3.51 -18.52
CA ALA A 119 17.47 3.18 -19.85
C ALA A 119 15.93 3.18 -19.92
N PRO A 120 15.33 3.22 -21.12
CA PRO A 120 13.89 3.00 -21.27
C PRO A 120 13.44 1.68 -20.65
N TYR A 121 12.25 1.65 -20.04
CA TYR A 121 11.63 0.39 -19.62
C TYR A 121 11.07 -0.37 -20.83
N THR A 122 11.36 -1.66 -20.92
CA THR A 122 10.98 -2.52 -22.07
C THR A 122 10.03 -3.65 -21.68
N GLY A 123 9.69 -3.78 -20.40
CA GLY A 123 8.82 -4.85 -19.89
C GLY A 123 7.32 -4.53 -19.97
N SER A 124 6.52 -5.40 -19.34
CA SER A 124 5.04 -5.34 -19.37
C SER A 124 4.38 -5.02 -18.02
N ASN A 125 5.17 -4.70 -16.99
CA ASN A 125 4.61 -4.38 -15.68
C ASN A 125 3.89 -3.02 -15.72
N PRO A 126 2.57 -2.95 -15.45
CA PRO A 126 1.79 -1.71 -15.55
C PRO A 126 2.29 -0.63 -14.58
N LEU A 127 2.83 -0.98 -13.40
CA LEU A 127 3.39 -0.03 -12.45
C LEU A 127 4.63 0.68 -12.99
N LEU A 128 5.37 0.06 -13.90
CA LEU A 128 6.56 0.65 -14.53
C LEU A 128 6.20 1.37 -15.84
N ILE A 129 5.19 0.88 -16.57
CA ILE A 129 4.67 1.52 -17.78
C ILE A 129 3.97 2.84 -17.42
N HIS A 130 2.98 2.79 -16.53
CA HIS A 130 2.13 3.92 -16.17
C HIS A 130 2.66 4.74 -14.99
N GLY A 131 3.61 4.17 -14.22
CA GLY A 131 4.19 4.77 -13.02
C GLY A 131 3.38 4.50 -11.74
N PRO A 132 3.89 4.97 -10.59
CA PRO A 132 3.22 4.78 -9.31
C PRO A 132 1.85 5.45 -9.29
N ILE A 133 0.99 5.00 -8.38
CA ILE A 133 -0.34 5.57 -8.21
C ILE A 133 -0.28 6.92 -7.47
N ARG A 134 -1.20 7.80 -7.81
CA ARG A 134 -1.44 9.11 -7.19
C ARG A 134 -2.94 9.34 -6.99
N VAL A 135 -3.31 10.32 -6.23
CA VAL A 135 -4.69 10.83 -6.24
C VAL A 135 -4.94 11.52 -7.59
N ALA A 136 -6.07 11.23 -8.23
CA ALA A 136 -6.48 11.89 -9.47
C ALA A 136 -6.81 13.37 -9.23
N ASP A 137 -6.88 14.16 -10.30
CA ASP A 137 -7.04 15.62 -10.21
C ASP A 137 -8.42 16.03 -9.64
N ASP A 138 -9.41 15.15 -9.71
CA ASP A 138 -10.74 15.32 -9.09
C ASP A 138 -10.75 15.09 -7.57
N HIS A 139 -9.66 14.59 -7.00
CA HIS A 139 -9.53 14.18 -5.60
C HIS A 139 -10.54 13.11 -5.16
N ARG A 140 -11.14 12.35 -6.09
CA ARG A 140 -12.15 11.32 -5.80
C ARG A 140 -11.67 9.91 -6.10
N HIS A 141 -10.68 9.79 -6.98
CA HIS A 141 -10.19 8.51 -7.51
C HIS A 141 -8.67 8.44 -7.46
N PHE A 142 -8.14 7.28 -7.81
CA PHE A 142 -6.71 7.10 -8.04
C PHE A 142 -6.41 7.01 -9.53
N ALA A 143 -5.21 7.45 -9.89
CA ALA A 143 -4.66 7.29 -11.22
C ALA A 143 -3.18 6.92 -11.11
N HIS A 144 -2.63 6.32 -12.14
CA HIS A 144 -1.18 6.24 -12.31
C HIS A 144 -0.57 7.61 -12.59
N ALA A 145 0.75 7.72 -12.50
CA ALA A 145 1.47 8.97 -12.76
C ALA A 145 1.23 9.56 -14.15
N ASP A 146 0.91 8.75 -15.16
CA ASP A 146 0.56 9.18 -16.52
C ASP A 146 -0.93 9.53 -16.72
N GLY A 147 -1.74 9.44 -15.68
CA GLY A 147 -3.18 9.72 -15.71
C GLY A 147 -4.08 8.52 -16.00
N THR A 148 -3.54 7.33 -16.28
CA THR A 148 -4.32 6.12 -16.45
C THR A 148 -5.11 5.83 -15.16
N PRO A 149 -6.45 5.68 -15.20
CA PRO A 149 -7.27 5.41 -14.02
C PRO A 149 -6.86 4.12 -13.30
N PHE A 150 -6.94 4.15 -11.97
CA PHE A 150 -6.61 3.02 -11.12
C PHE A 150 -7.74 2.72 -10.14
N PHE A 151 -8.38 1.56 -10.28
CA PHE A 151 -9.34 1.06 -9.30
C PHE A 151 -8.60 0.26 -8.23
N TRP A 152 -8.68 0.68 -6.97
CA TRP A 152 -8.06 -0.05 -5.86
C TRP A 152 -8.83 -1.35 -5.59
N LEU A 153 -8.25 -2.51 -5.90
CA LEU A 153 -8.74 -3.81 -5.44
C LEU A 153 -7.65 -4.46 -4.59
N GLY A 154 -7.77 -4.32 -3.27
CA GLY A 154 -6.81 -4.82 -2.30
C GLY A 154 -7.18 -6.18 -1.72
N ASP A 155 -6.17 -6.89 -1.22
CA ASP A 155 -6.31 -8.05 -0.33
C ASP A 155 -5.51 -7.84 0.95
N THR A 156 -5.97 -8.42 2.05
CA THR A 156 -5.41 -8.22 3.38
C THR A 156 -4.50 -9.38 3.78
N TRP A 157 -3.18 -9.09 3.91
CA TRP A 157 -2.16 -10.06 4.29
C TRP A 157 -1.36 -9.56 5.49
N TRP A 158 -2.05 -9.28 6.63
CA TRP A 158 -1.37 -8.68 7.79
C TRP A 158 -0.09 -9.43 8.17
N MET A 159 -0.12 -10.77 8.16
CA MET A 159 1.00 -11.62 8.53
C MET A 159 1.89 -12.04 7.34
N GLY A 160 1.76 -11.42 6.18
CA GLY A 160 2.43 -11.82 4.94
C GLY A 160 3.96 -11.74 4.97
N LEU A 161 4.55 -10.93 5.85
CA LEU A 161 6.02 -10.88 6.01
C LEU A 161 6.56 -11.85 7.06
N THR A 162 5.72 -12.67 7.69
CA THR A 162 6.13 -13.66 8.68
C THR A 162 6.48 -15.02 8.04
N LYS A 163 7.16 -15.88 8.80
CA LYS A 163 7.41 -17.28 8.42
C LYS A 163 6.13 -18.14 8.36
N ARG A 164 4.97 -17.60 8.78
CA ARG A 164 3.67 -18.28 8.68
C ARG A 164 3.23 -18.44 7.24
N LEU A 165 3.54 -17.47 6.36
CA LEU A 165 3.41 -17.59 4.91
C LEU A 165 4.79 -17.87 4.32
N GLY A 166 5.08 -19.15 4.08
CA GLY A 166 6.39 -19.63 3.69
C GLY A 166 6.92 -18.97 2.41
N TRP A 167 8.18 -18.56 2.44
CA TRP A 167 8.87 -18.04 1.27
C TRP A 167 9.79 -19.10 0.66
N PRO A 168 9.82 -19.28 -0.68
CA PRO A 168 9.01 -18.52 -1.67
C PRO A 168 7.62 -19.12 -1.93
N ASP A 169 7.39 -20.39 -1.67
CA ASP A 169 6.34 -21.20 -2.29
C ASP A 169 4.93 -20.76 -1.91
N ASP A 170 4.63 -20.62 -0.61
CA ASP A 170 3.29 -20.23 -0.15
C ASP A 170 2.98 -18.78 -0.56
N PHE A 171 3.95 -17.89 -0.36
CA PHE A 171 3.80 -16.47 -0.70
C PHE A 171 3.53 -16.26 -2.20
N GLN A 172 4.30 -16.95 -3.05
CA GLN A 172 4.15 -16.84 -4.50
C GLN A 172 2.86 -17.50 -4.98
N THR A 173 2.43 -18.60 -4.36
CA THR A 173 1.16 -19.27 -4.66
C THR A 173 -0.03 -18.35 -4.37
N LEU A 174 -0.06 -17.71 -3.21
CA LEU A 174 -1.13 -16.76 -2.86
C LEU A 174 -1.12 -15.54 -3.79
N ALA A 175 0.08 -15.01 -4.10
CA ALA A 175 0.22 -13.88 -5.02
C ALA A 175 -0.27 -14.23 -6.44
N ALA A 176 0.04 -15.42 -6.93
CA ALA A 176 -0.41 -15.89 -8.25
C ALA A 176 -1.95 -15.99 -8.32
N ASP A 177 -2.59 -16.59 -7.31
CA ASP A 177 -4.06 -16.67 -7.22
C ASP A 177 -4.70 -15.27 -7.24
N ARG A 178 -4.18 -14.33 -6.45
CA ARG A 178 -4.72 -12.97 -6.40
C ARG A 178 -4.49 -12.19 -7.69
N ARG A 179 -3.33 -12.35 -8.32
CA ARG A 179 -3.04 -11.73 -9.63
C ARG A 179 -3.96 -12.26 -10.72
N GLU A 180 -4.19 -13.57 -10.79
CA GLU A 180 -5.11 -14.19 -11.76
C GLU A 180 -6.53 -13.65 -11.59
N LYS A 181 -6.99 -13.47 -10.36
CA LYS A 181 -8.28 -12.85 -10.04
C LYS A 181 -8.32 -11.34 -10.35
N GLY A 182 -7.17 -10.68 -10.54
CA GLY A 182 -7.10 -9.26 -10.87
C GLY A 182 -6.99 -8.33 -9.65
N PHE A 183 -6.55 -8.82 -8.50
CA PHE A 183 -6.15 -7.96 -7.39
C PHE A 183 -4.88 -7.18 -7.76
N ASN A 184 -4.78 -5.92 -7.31
CA ASN A 184 -3.67 -5.05 -7.64
C ASN A 184 -3.05 -4.34 -6.42
N VAL A 185 -3.59 -4.52 -5.22
CA VAL A 185 -3.04 -4.00 -3.96
C VAL A 185 -2.95 -5.12 -2.93
N VAL A 186 -1.89 -5.11 -2.11
CA VAL A 186 -1.74 -6.00 -0.95
C VAL A 186 -1.46 -5.14 0.28
N GLN A 187 -2.35 -5.18 1.27
CA GLN A 187 -2.10 -4.58 2.59
C GLN A 187 -1.27 -5.55 3.44
N ILE A 188 -0.09 -5.11 3.89
CA ILE A 188 0.89 -5.97 4.55
C ILE A 188 1.63 -5.22 5.67
N VAL A 189 1.80 -5.86 6.84
CA VAL A 189 2.40 -5.21 8.02
C VAL A 189 3.93 -5.40 8.05
N ALA A 190 4.63 -4.32 8.35
CA ALA A 190 6.10 -4.27 8.33
C ALA A 190 6.74 -4.62 9.70
N GLY A 191 6.31 -5.73 10.32
CA GLY A 191 7.02 -6.35 11.43
C GLY A 191 6.48 -6.10 12.84
N LEU A 192 5.56 -5.17 13.03
CA LEU A 192 4.92 -4.87 14.32
C LEU A 192 3.41 -5.15 14.19
N TYR A 193 3.03 -6.39 14.43
CA TYR A 193 1.79 -7.04 13.98
C TYR A 193 0.59 -6.85 14.91
N PRO A 194 -0.67 -7.05 14.37
CA PRO A 194 -1.90 -7.08 15.17
C PRO A 194 -2.03 -8.35 16.03
N ASP A 195 -3.02 -8.34 16.91
CA ASP A 195 -3.55 -9.50 17.65
C ASP A 195 -2.52 -10.28 18.46
N MET A 196 -1.43 -9.61 18.87
CA MET A 196 -0.38 -10.23 19.67
C MET A 196 0.34 -9.24 20.57
N PRO A 197 0.97 -9.69 21.68
CA PRO A 197 1.93 -8.88 22.40
C PRO A 197 3.21 -8.67 21.60
N ALA A 198 4.01 -7.71 22.00
CA ALA A 198 5.34 -7.51 21.43
C ALA A 198 6.20 -8.78 21.54
N PHE A 199 6.97 -9.07 20.47
CA PHE A 199 7.87 -10.23 20.40
C PHE A 199 7.17 -11.60 20.55
N ASP A 200 5.90 -11.69 20.13
CA ASP A 200 5.22 -12.97 20.00
C ASP A 200 5.83 -13.75 18.82
N PRO A 201 6.14 -15.06 19.00
CA PRO A 201 6.75 -15.88 17.94
C PRO A 201 5.94 -15.96 16.64
N ARG A 202 4.64 -15.67 16.67
CA ARG A 202 3.80 -15.59 15.47
C ARG A 202 4.25 -14.48 14.52
N GLY A 203 4.87 -13.41 15.06
CA GLY A 203 5.37 -12.26 14.30
C GLY A 203 6.80 -12.41 13.77
N GLU A 204 7.47 -13.53 13.97
CA GLU A 204 8.79 -13.77 13.41
C GLU A 204 8.74 -14.07 11.91
N ASN A 205 9.76 -13.62 11.19
CA ASN A 205 10.10 -14.20 9.88
C ASN A 205 11.30 -15.15 10.00
N GLU A 206 11.91 -15.56 8.90
CA GLU A 206 13.04 -16.49 8.87
C GLU A 206 14.28 -15.96 9.61
N ALA A 207 14.39 -14.64 9.77
CA ALA A 207 15.46 -13.95 10.52
C ALA A 207 15.08 -13.55 11.95
N GLY A 208 13.86 -13.88 12.39
CA GLY A 208 13.34 -13.54 13.73
C GLY A 208 12.50 -12.26 13.75
N PHE A 209 12.71 -11.39 14.74
CA PHE A 209 11.93 -10.15 14.94
C PHE A 209 12.54 -8.94 14.23
N PRO A 210 11.75 -7.88 13.94
CA PRO A 210 12.25 -6.66 13.28
C PRO A 210 13.13 -5.78 14.18
N TRP A 211 12.99 -5.92 15.49
CA TRP A 211 13.73 -5.18 16.50
C TRP A 211 14.38 -6.12 17.50
N GLU A 212 15.47 -5.67 18.14
CA GLU A 212 15.96 -6.30 19.36
C GLU A 212 14.88 -6.21 20.45
N LYS A 213 14.86 -7.19 21.38
CA LYS A 213 13.74 -7.32 22.35
C LYS A 213 13.55 -6.14 23.31
N ASP A 214 14.57 -5.30 23.46
CA ASP A 214 14.53 -4.06 24.25
C ASP A 214 14.24 -2.82 23.39
N TYR A 215 13.92 -3.02 22.11
CA TYR A 215 13.78 -1.95 21.12
C TYR A 215 15.03 -1.06 20.98
N SER A 216 16.21 -1.54 21.34
CA SER A 216 17.45 -0.76 21.23
C SER A 216 17.77 -0.39 19.79
N ARG A 217 17.58 -1.32 18.85
CA ARG A 217 17.79 -1.10 17.41
C ARG A 217 17.03 -2.11 16.55
N ILE A 218 16.89 -1.80 15.27
CA ILE A 218 16.33 -2.74 14.28
C ILE A 218 17.30 -3.90 14.00
N ARG A 219 16.74 -4.98 13.44
CA ARG A 219 17.49 -6.12 12.94
C ARG A 219 17.43 -6.12 11.42
N PRO A 220 18.52 -5.72 10.72
CA PRO A 220 18.54 -5.60 9.27
C PRO A 220 18.14 -6.89 8.53
N GLU A 221 18.50 -8.05 9.09
CA GLU A 221 18.24 -9.35 8.50
C GLU A 221 16.73 -9.65 8.36
N TYR A 222 15.93 -9.17 9.30
CA TYR A 222 14.47 -9.24 9.21
C TYR A 222 13.96 -8.51 7.96
N PHE A 223 14.46 -7.29 7.77
CA PHE A 223 14.05 -6.47 6.63
C PHE A 223 14.62 -6.97 5.30
N ASP A 224 15.80 -7.60 5.29
CA ASP A 224 16.36 -8.24 4.08
C ASP A 224 15.49 -9.44 3.63
N ALA A 225 14.89 -10.18 4.56
CA ALA A 225 13.90 -11.20 4.25
C ALA A 225 12.57 -10.61 3.75
N ALA A 226 12.14 -9.49 4.33
CA ALA A 226 10.95 -8.76 3.90
C ALA A 226 11.13 -8.13 2.51
N ASP A 227 12.31 -7.57 2.21
CA ASP A 227 12.65 -6.96 0.91
C ASP A 227 12.33 -7.87 -0.27
N ARG A 228 12.63 -9.17 -0.15
CA ARG A 228 12.35 -10.17 -1.20
C ARG A 228 10.86 -10.29 -1.50
N ARG A 229 10.01 -10.25 -0.47
CA ARG A 229 8.55 -10.35 -0.60
C ARG A 229 7.96 -9.08 -1.21
N ILE A 230 8.40 -7.91 -0.75
CA ILE A 230 7.94 -6.62 -1.27
C ILE A 230 8.37 -6.43 -2.73
N ALA A 231 9.63 -6.74 -3.06
CA ALA A 231 10.12 -6.69 -4.45
C ALA A 231 9.33 -7.64 -5.36
N TYR A 232 9.07 -8.85 -4.89
CA TYR A 232 8.26 -9.81 -5.65
C TYR A 232 6.85 -9.29 -5.94
N LEU A 233 6.17 -8.70 -4.95
CA LEU A 233 4.83 -8.11 -5.16
C LEU A 233 4.87 -7.02 -6.23
N THR A 234 5.82 -6.10 -6.17
CA THR A 234 5.93 -5.02 -7.17
C THR A 234 6.31 -5.55 -8.55
N ASP A 235 7.17 -6.56 -8.64
CA ASP A 235 7.52 -7.22 -9.90
C ASP A 235 6.31 -7.95 -10.53
N GLN A 236 5.39 -8.47 -9.70
CA GLN A 236 4.14 -9.07 -10.14
C GLN A 236 3.03 -8.04 -10.47
N GLY A 237 3.28 -6.74 -10.34
CA GLY A 237 2.33 -5.68 -10.64
C GLY A 237 1.38 -5.33 -9.49
N PHE A 238 1.64 -5.78 -8.28
CA PHE A 238 0.93 -5.31 -7.09
C PHE A 238 1.53 -4.03 -6.55
N VAL A 239 0.67 -3.18 -6.00
CA VAL A 239 1.04 -2.05 -5.14
C VAL A 239 1.02 -2.53 -3.68
N PRO A 240 2.15 -2.74 -3.00
CA PRO A 240 2.15 -3.00 -1.59
C PRO A 240 1.67 -1.76 -0.81
N CYS A 241 0.59 -1.90 -0.05
CA CYS A 241 0.17 -0.93 0.96
C CYS A 241 0.84 -1.33 2.28
N ILE A 242 1.96 -0.67 2.58
CA ILE A 242 2.81 -0.99 3.71
C ILE A 242 2.23 -0.40 4.98
N VAL A 243 1.74 -1.25 5.88
CA VAL A 243 1.33 -0.86 7.23
C VAL A 243 2.58 -0.90 8.13
N GLY A 244 3.08 0.27 8.54
CA GLY A 244 4.38 0.35 9.24
C GLY A 244 4.39 -0.40 10.57
N ALA A 245 3.32 -0.27 11.34
CA ALA A 245 3.14 -0.95 12.62
C ALA A 245 1.64 -1.03 12.97
N TRP A 246 1.25 -1.93 13.86
CA TRP A 246 -0.07 -1.80 14.48
C TRP A 246 -0.07 -0.66 15.51
N GLY A 247 -1.16 0.11 15.57
CA GLY A 247 -1.22 1.40 16.26
C GLY A 247 -0.72 1.38 17.72
N TYR A 248 -1.05 0.32 18.46
CA TYR A 248 -0.66 0.18 19.86
C TYR A 248 0.83 -0.11 20.09
N HIS A 249 1.64 -0.33 19.06
CA HIS A 249 3.09 -0.47 19.23
C HIS A 249 3.78 0.89 19.46
N LEU A 250 3.17 2.00 19.07
CA LEU A 250 3.75 3.33 19.28
C LEU A 250 4.02 3.64 20.76
N PRO A 251 3.08 3.40 21.70
CA PRO A 251 3.36 3.58 23.12
C PRO A 251 4.53 2.75 23.67
N TYR A 252 4.84 1.60 23.08
CA TYR A 252 5.96 0.75 23.51
C TYR A 252 7.32 1.24 22.99
N LEU A 253 7.38 1.64 21.72
CA LEU A 253 8.61 2.15 21.11
C LEU A 253 8.90 3.60 21.49
N GLY A 254 7.86 4.41 21.64
CA GLY A 254 7.94 5.86 21.67
C GLY A 254 8.09 6.47 20.28
N GLU A 255 7.69 7.73 20.15
CA GLU A 255 7.63 8.46 18.86
C GLU A 255 8.99 8.49 18.13
N ALA A 256 10.09 8.75 18.85
CA ALA A 256 11.42 8.85 18.23
C ALA A 256 11.84 7.54 17.55
N LYS A 257 11.65 6.38 18.19
CA LYS A 257 11.97 5.08 17.58
C LYS A 257 10.99 4.68 16.51
N MET A 258 9.72 5.09 16.61
CA MET A 258 8.74 4.88 15.54
C MET A 258 9.12 5.70 14.29
N LYS A 259 9.64 6.92 14.45
CA LYS A 259 10.20 7.71 13.35
C LYS A 259 11.44 7.04 12.74
N GLN A 260 12.33 6.45 13.56
CA GLN A 260 13.46 5.65 13.02
C GLN A 260 12.98 4.40 12.26
N HIS A 261 11.95 3.72 12.77
CA HIS A 261 11.32 2.58 12.08
C HIS A 261 10.80 2.99 10.70
N TRP A 262 10.05 4.08 10.63
CA TRP A 262 9.53 4.61 9.37
C TRP A 262 10.63 5.11 8.44
N ARG A 263 11.70 5.72 8.96
CA ARG A 263 12.85 6.10 8.13
C ARG A 263 13.49 4.87 7.47
N ASN A 264 13.61 3.76 8.20
CA ASN A 264 14.10 2.51 7.63
C ASN A 264 13.14 1.96 6.54
N ILE A 265 11.82 2.01 6.76
CA ILE A 265 10.80 1.57 5.79
C ILE A 265 10.86 2.43 4.52
N VAL A 266 10.88 3.75 4.65
CA VAL A 266 10.96 4.69 3.51
C VAL A 266 12.26 4.49 2.73
N ALA A 267 13.40 4.36 3.41
CA ALA A 267 14.69 4.13 2.77
C ALA A 267 14.74 2.80 2.00
N ARG A 268 14.10 1.74 2.53
CA ARG A 268 14.08 0.42 1.90
C ARG A 268 13.10 0.32 0.73
N TRP A 269 11.92 0.91 0.85
CA TRP A 269 10.83 0.63 -0.10
C TRP A 269 10.27 1.86 -0.82
N GLY A 270 10.69 3.08 -0.47
CA GLY A 270 10.19 4.30 -1.12
C GLY A 270 10.51 4.38 -2.61
N ALA A 271 11.61 3.80 -3.05
CA ALA A 271 11.95 3.71 -4.48
C ALA A 271 11.02 2.78 -5.28
N GLN A 272 10.25 1.91 -4.62
CA GLN A 272 9.27 1.02 -5.25
C GLN A 272 7.90 1.70 -5.35
N PRO A 273 6.99 1.28 -6.24
CA PRO A 273 5.63 1.80 -6.35
C PRO A 273 4.74 1.28 -5.19
N VAL A 274 4.94 1.79 -3.99
CA VAL A 274 4.22 1.44 -2.76
C VAL A 274 3.27 2.54 -2.32
N VAL A 275 2.42 2.22 -1.34
CA VAL A 275 1.58 3.17 -0.58
C VAL A 275 1.91 3.01 0.89
N TRP A 276 1.98 4.12 1.61
CA TRP A 276 2.20 4.15 3.04
C TRP A 276 0.87 4.12 3.79
N CYS A 277 0.74 3.19 4.71
CA CYS A 277 -0.28 3.15 5.73
C CYS A 277 0.42 3.25 7.09
N ALA A 278 0.36 4.43 7.71
CA ALA A 278 1.21 4.74 8.86
C ALA A 278 1.06 3.72 10.00
N ALA A 279 -0.17 3.34 10.30
CA ALA A 279 -0.47 2.36 11.33
C ALA A 279 -1.73 1.55 11.01
N GLY A 280 -1.80 0.32 11.51
CA GLY A 280 -3.01 -0.49 11.58
C GLY A 280 -3.82 -0.16 12.82
N GLU A 281 -5.14 -0.04 12.71
CA GLU A 281 -6.05 0.39 13.80
C GLU A 281 -5.45 1.50 14.67
N THR A 282 -5.09 2.57 14.01
CA THR A 282 -4.20 3.66 14.47
C THR A 282 -4.46 4.13 15.91
N THR A 283 -5.73 4.23 16.30
CA THR A 283 -6.14 4.72 17.63
C THR A 283 -6.63 3.62 18.55
N MET A 284 -6.54 2.34 18.15
CA MET A 284 -6.92 1.23 19.01
C MET A 284 -5.83 0.99 20.06
N PRO A 285 -6.15 1.11 21.37
CA PRO A 285 -5.19 0.80 22.43
C PRO A 285 -4.93 -0.71 22.50
N PHE A 286 -3.80 -1.07 23.10
CA PHE A 286 -3.52 -2.48 23.37
C PHE A 286 -4.67 -3.14 24.14
N TYR A 287 -4.99 -4.37 23.80
CA TYR A 287 -6.15 -5.13 24.30
C TYR A 287 -6.30 -5.11 25.84
N LEU A 288 -5.19 -5.24 26.54
CA LEU A 288 -5.12 -5.32 28.00
C LEU A 288 -4.76 -3.98 28.69
N SER A 289 -4.75 -2.86 27.95
CA SER A 289 -4.49 -1.55 28.53
C SER A 289 -5.58 -1.21 29.56
N LYS A 290 -5.13 -0.61 30.68
CA LYS A 290 -5.99 -0.07 31.74
C LYS A 290 -6.35 1.40 31.52
N THR A 291 -5.74 2.06 30.54
CA THR A 291 -5.85 3.50 30.24
C THR A 291 -6.28 3.73 28.79
N LYS A 292 -7.26 2.95 28.32
CA LYS A 292 -7.64 2.87 26.89
C LYS A 292 -7.93 4.22 26.24
N GLU A 293 -8.70 5.09 26.89
CA GLU A 293 -9.02 6.40 26.34
C GLU A 293 -7.78 7.30 26.21
N ALA A 294 -6.97 7.36 27.27
CA ALA A 294 -5.73 8.14 27.26
C ALA A 294 -4.72 7.61 26.23
N ASP A 295 -4.65 6.28 26.06
CA ASP A 295 -3.79 5.64 25.06
C ASP A 295 -4.27 5.96 23.64
N ALA A 296 -5.59 5.90 23.39
CA ALA A 296 -6.17 6.25 22.09
C ALA A 296 -5.90 7.72 21.71
N ASP A 297 -6.09 8.64 22.65
CA ASP A 297 -5.81 10.06 22.46
C ASP A 297 -4.32 10.33 22.22
N ARG A 298 -3.46 9.62 22.95
CA ARG A 298 -2.02 9.68 22.76
C ARG A 298 -1.64 9.17 21.36
N GLN A 299 -2.13 7.99 21.00
CA GLN A 299 -1.88 7.38 19.68
C GLN A 299 -2.33 8.32 18.55
N LYS A 300 -3.50 8.94 18.68
CA LYS A 300 -4.01 9.89 17.67
C LYS A 300 -3.04 11.06 17.45
N ARG A 301 -2.51 11.67 18.48
CA ARG A 301 -1.54 12.78 18.39
C ARG A 301 -0.20 12.30 17.82
N GLU A 302 0.40 11.29 18.47
CA GLU A 302 1.75 10.85 18.11
C GLU A 302 1.82 10.21 16.72
N TRP A 303 0.78 9.48 16.27
CA TRP A 303 0.72 8.99 14.90
C TRP A 303 0.58 10.12 13.87
N THR A 304 -0.11 11.21 14.18
CA THR A 304 -0.13 12.39 13.31
C THR A 304 1.27 12.97 13.11
N GLU A 305 2.07 13.07 14.19
CA GLU A 305 3.48 13.52 14.13
C GLU A 305 4.37 12.55 13.34
N VAL A 306 4.16 11.25 13.49
CA VAL A 306 4.88 10.24 12.69
C VAL A 306 4.51 10.38 11.21
N MET A 307 3.24 10.61 10.88
CA MET A 307 2.81 10.82 9.48
C MET A 307 3.39 12.10 8.87
N ALA A 308 3.42 13.19 9.62
CA ALA A 308 4.10 14.41 9.20
C ALA A 308 5.59 14.17 8.90
N TYR A 309 6.26 13.39 9.76
CA TYR A 309 7.65 12.99 9.53
C TYR A 309 7.82 12.10 8.28
N ILE A 310 6.91 11.15 8.03
CA ILE A 310 6.95 10.33 6.79
C ILE A 310 6.88 11.24 5.56
N ARG A 311 6.00 12.25 5.56
CA ARG A 311 5.90 13.25 4.48
C ARG A 311 7.20 14.01 4.26
N GLU A 312 7.88 14.38 5.35
CA GLU A 312 9.14 15.12 5.29
C GLU A 312 10.27 14.30 4.67
N ILE A 313 10.36 13.00 5.01
CA ILE A 313 11.49 12.17 4.63
C ILE A 313 11.27 11.33 3.38
N ASP A 314 10.04 11.22 2.87
CA ASP A 314 9.75 10.46 1.64
C ASP A 314 9.95 11.31 0.39
N PRO A 315 11.08 11.16 -0.32
CA PRO A 315 11.38 11.96 -1.49
C PRO A 315 10.54 11.56 -2.71
N PHE A 316 9.90 10.40 -2.68
CA PHE A 316 9.11 9.87 -3.80
C PHE A 316 7.62 10.27 -3.70
N HIS A 317 7.22 10.93 -2.62
CA HIS A 317 5.86 11.40 -2.36
C HIS A 317 4.80 10.29 -2.57
N ARG A 318 5.06 9.11 -2.01
CA ARG A 318 4.12 7.99 -2.05
C ARG A 318 2.85 8.37 -1.29
N LEU A 319 1.70 7.86 -1.77
CA LEU A 319 0.43 8.09 -1.09
C LEU A 319 0.51 7.62 0.36
N LEU A 320 -0.04 8.40 1.26
CA LEU A 320 -0.03 8.15 2.70
C LEU A 320 -1.44 8.18 3.27
N THR A 321 -1.77 7.16 4.04
CA THR A 321 -2.98 7.03 4.85
C THR A 321 -2.66 6.37 6.18
N CYS A 322 -3.68 6.08 6.97
CA CYS A 322 -3.60 5.13 8.08
C CYS A 322 -4.81 4.21 8.06
N HIS A 323 -4.66 3.00 8.56
CA HIS A 323 -5.77 2.07 8.75
C HIS A 323 -6.45 2.39 10.09
N PRO A 324 -7.71 2.80 10.08
CA PRO A 324 -8.39 3.33 11.27
C PRO A 324 -9.12 2.24 12.06
N SER A 325 -9.70 2.62 13.21
CA SER A 325 -10.80 1.88 13.83
C SER A 325 -12.18 2.28 13.28
N ARG A 326 -12.28 3.33 12.46
CA ARG A 326 -13.50 3.77 11.75
C ARG A 326 -13.17 4.46 10.42
N THR A 327 -12.59 5.66 10.45
CA THR A 327 -12.12 6.40 9.27
C THR A 327 -10.73 6.95 9.53
N ALA A 328 -9.88 7.04 8.50
CA ALA A 328 -8.53 7.59 8.66
C ALA A 328 -8.59 9.05 9.15
N ARG A 329 -9.54 9.83 8.65
CA ARG A 329 -9.75 11.23 9.08
C ARG A 329 -9.98 11.38 10.58
N THR A 330 -10.70 10.45 11.20
CA THR A 330 -10.98 10.51 12.64
C THR A 330 -9.83 9.99 13.49
N SER A 331 -8.87 9.32 12.87
CA SER A 331 -7.71 8.70 13.54
C SER A 331 -6.49 9.62 13.65
N VAL A 332 -6.56 10.84 13.08
CA VAL A 332 -5.51 11.85 13.09
C VAL A 332 -6.02 13.17 13.65
N THR A 333 -5.13 14.03 14.15
CA THR A 333 -5.47 15.38 14.63
C THR A 333 -5.55 16.38 13.48
N ASP A 334 -4.82 16.15 12.39
CA ASP A 334 -4.85 16.96 11.17
C ASP A 334 -5.04 16.06 9.93
N PRO A 335 -6.24 16.07 9.30
CA PRO A 335 -6.48 15.27 8.10
C PRO A 335 -5.61 15.62 6.89
N LYS A 336 -4.92 16.76 6.88
CA LYS A 336 -4.01 17.14 5.80
C LYS A 336 -2.78 16.23 5.65
N VAL A 337 -2.49 15.43 6.66
CA VAL A 337 -1.42 14.41 6.56
C VAL A 337 -1.83 13.23 5.68
N LEU A 338 -3.12 13.09 5.33
CA LEU A 338 -3.68 12.00 4.52
C LEU A 338 -3.80 12.40 3.06
N ASP A 339 -3.60 11.44 2.14
CA ASP A 339 -3.95 11.57 0.71
C ASP A 339 -5.33 10.99 0.41
N PHE A 340 -5.78 10.01 1.19
CA PHE A 340 -7.09 9.37 1.03
C PHE A 340 -7.63 8.87 2.36
N ASP A 341 -8.96 8.75 2.43
CA ASP A 341 -9.67 8.29 3.62
C ASP A 341 -9.91 6.78 3.53
N MET A 342 -9.18 6.02 4.31
CA MET A 342 -9.40 4.58 4.46
C MET A 342 -10.44 4.35 5.56
N HIS A 343 -11.40 3.48 5.30
CA HIS A 343 -12.47 3.11 6.23
C HIS A 343 -12.28 1.68 6.75
N GLN A 344 -12.50 1.50 8.05
CA GLN A 344 -12.80 0.21 8.66
C GLN A 344 -14.26 0.27 9.12
N SER A 345 -15.14 -0.45 8.43
CA SER A 345 -16.57 -0.41 8.75
C SER A 345 -16.95 -1.40 9.85
N GLY A 346 -16.03 -2.27 10.24
CA GLY A 346 -16.24 -3.33 11.23
C GLY A 346 -16.97 -4.54 10.67
N HIS A 347 -16.58 -5.72 11.12
CA HIS A 347 -17.08 -7.00 10.60
C HIS A 347 -18.56 -7.26 10.89
N GLY A 348 -19.09 -6.67 11.96
CA GLY A 348 -20.51 -6.79 12.34
C GLY A 348 -21.45 -5.79 11.64
N THR A 349 -20.93 -4.80 10.92
CA THR A 349 -21.74 -3.74 10.30
C THR A 349 -22.42 -4.25 9.02
N PRO A 350 -23.77 -4.23 8.94
CA PRO A 350 -24.48 -4.61 7.72
C PRO A 350 -24.14 -3.71 6.54
N ALA A 351 -24.36 -4.20 5.30
CA ALA A 351 -24.09 -3.45 4.06
C ALA A 351 -24.69 -2.04 4.05
N GLN A 352 -25.93 -1.85 4.55
CA GLN A 352 -26.55 -0.52 4.66
C GLN A 352 -25.76 0.45 5.54
N GLY A 353 -25.25 -0.02 6.70
CA GLY A 353 -24.41 0.82 7.58
C GLY A 353 -23.10 1.20 6.95
N GLN A 354 -22.50 0.28 6.19
CA GLN A 354 -21.27 0.54 5.43
C GLN A 354 -21.50 1.58 4.31
N ALA A 355 -22.64 1.49 3.59
CA ALA A 355 -23.00 2.48 2.58
C ALA A 355 -23.19 3.88 3.19
N VAL A 356 -23.83 3.99 4.35
CA VAL A 356 -23.99 5.28 5.06
C VAL A 356 -22.63 5.86 5.42
N GLN A 357 -21.76 5.08 6.05
CA GLN A 357 -20.41 5.54 6.42
C GLN A 357 -19.60 5.96 5.19
N ALA A 358 -19.67 5.20 4.11
CA ALA A 358 -18.97 5.50 2.86
C ALA A 358 -19.44 6.80 2.21
N PHE A 359 -20.77 7.03 2.19
CA PHE A 359 -21.36 8.25 1.64
C PHE A 359 -21.06 9.48 2.51
N GLU A 360 -21.10 9.35 3.83
CA GLU A 360 -20.65 10.41 4.75
C GLU A 360 -19.19 10.79 4.50
N GLY A 361 -18.29 9.79 4.35
CA GLY A 361 -16.90 10.02 4.01
C GLY A 361 -16.72 10.72 2.65
N TRP A 362 -17.50 10.31 1.65
CA TRP A 362 -17.47 10.94 0.32
C TRP A 362 -17.92 12.42 0.35
N GLN A 363 -18.84 12.79 1.24
CA GLN A 363 -19.32 14.16 1.42
C GLN A 363 -18.43 15.03 2.31
N THR A 364 -17.45 14.42 3.03
CA THR A 364 -16.64 15.12 4.03
C THR A 364 -15.48 15.86 3.37
N GLU A 365 -15.27 17.12 3.77
CA GLU A 365 -14.12 17.94 3.35
C GLU A 365 -12.89 17.76 4.28
N PRO A 366 -11.65 17.93 3.74
CA PRO A 366 -11.32 18.16 2.34
C PRO A 366 -11.65 16.94 1.47
N THR A 367 -12.02 17.17 0.21
CA THR A 367 -12.29 16.09 -0.76
C THR A 367 -11.08 15.18 -0.91
N MET A 368 -11.29 13.87 -0.79
CA MET A 368 -10.26 12.85 -1.04
C MET A 368 -10.90 11.51 -1.42
N PRO A 369 -10.18 10.60 -2.09
CA PRO A 369 -10.68 9.27 -2.36
C PRO A 369 -11.08 8.55 -1.07
N VAL A 370 -12.20 7.82 -1.09
CA VAL A 370 -12.69 7.03 0.05
C VAL A 370 -12.69 5.57 -0.33
N ILE A 371 -11.95 4.75 0.41
CA ILE A 371 -11.89 3.30 0.19
C ILE A 371 -12.25 2.52 1.45
N SER A 372 -12.73 1.29 1.28
CA SER A 372 -12.79 0.33 2.37
C SER A 372 -11.42 -0.36 2.51
N GLY A 373 -10.76 -0.18 3.64
CA GLY A 373 -9.53 -0.90 4.01
C GLY A 373 -9.82 -2.19 4.77
N GLU A 374 -10.96 -2.21 5.50
CA GLU A 374 -11.42 -3.40 6.22
C GLU A 374 -12.94 -3.39 6.39
N SER A 375 -13.59 -4.45 5.92
CA SER A 375 -15.04 -4.61 5.96
C SER A 375 -15.43 -5.97 6.56
N ARG A 376 -16.48 -6.61 6.04
CA ARG A 376 -16.89 -7.95 6.42
C ARG A 376 -15.99 -8.97 5.72
N TYR A 377 -15.10 -9.61 6.46
CA TYR A 377 -14.21 -10.64 5.93
C TYR A 377 -14.93 -11.98 5.77
N GLU A 378 -14.74 -12.63 4.61
CA GLU A 378 -15.28 -13.96 4.36
C GLU A 378 -14.68 -14.99 5.33
N ALA A 379 -15.47 -15.97 5.72
CA ALA A 379 -15.13 -17.05 6.67
C ALA A 379 -14.70 -16.56 8.07
N LEU A 380 -15.00 -15.31 8.43
CA LEU A 380 -14.77 -14.83 9.79
C LEU A 380 -15.80 -15.44 10.74
N GLU A 381 -15.33 -16.12 11.79
CA GLU A 381 -16.18 -16.84 12.75
C GLU A 381 -16.72 -15.93 13.86
N ILE A 382 -17.42 -14.87 13.47
CA ILE A 382 -18.34 -14.15 14.35
C ILE A 382 -19.72 -14.85 14.27
N ARG A 383 -20.66 -14.52 15.10
CA ARG A 383 -21.98 -15.22 15.08
C ARG A 383 -23.04 -14.37 14.38
N PRO A 384 -23.53 -14.79 13.19
CA PRO A 384 -23.15 -15.97 12.40
C PRO A 384 -21.78 -15.79 11.70
N THR A 385 -21.17 -16.91 11.23
CA THR A 385 -19.96 -16.86 10.39
C THR A 385 -20.26 -16.11 9.10
N LEU A 386 -19.37 -15.21 8.71
CA LEU A 386 -19.51 -14.41 7.50
C LEU A 386 -19.23 -15.23 6.24
N THR A 387 -20.01 -14.99 5.21
CA THR A 387 -19.99 -15.71 3.94
C THR A 387 -19.46 -14.85 2.79
N ALA A 388 -19.29 -15.45 1.62
CA ALA A 388 -19.00 -14.71 0.38
C ALA A 388 -20.06 -13.64 0.08
N ALA A 389 -21.33 -13.91 0.38
CA ALA A 389 -22.42 -12.93 0.21
C ALA A 389 -22.20 -11.70 1.08
N ASP A 390 -21.76 -11.89 2.32
CA ASP A 390 -21.47 -10.80 3.24
C ASP A 390 -20.32 -9.90 2.72
N ALA A 391 -19.23 -10.52 2.27
CA ALA A 391 -18.07 -9.81 1.70
C ALA A 391 -18.45 -9.08 0.39
N ARG A 392 -19.20 -9.73 -0.48
CA ARG A 392 -19.67 -9.16 -1.76
C ARG A 392 -20.63 -7.99 -1.53
N GLN A 393 -21.59 -8.12 -0.64
CA GLN A 393 -22.52 -7.04 -0.31
C GLN A 393 -21.80 -5.84 0.33
N ALA A 394 -20.79 -6.10 1.17
CA ALA A 394 -19.95 -5.06 1.74
C ALA A 394 -19.16 -4.31 0.67
N PHE A 395 -18.57 -5.04 -0.29
CA PHE A 395 -17.89 -4.45 -1.44
C PHE A 395 -18.83 -3.48 -2.21
N TRP A 396 -19.97 -3.97 -2.67
CA TRP A 396 -20.89 -3.16 -3.46
C TRP A 396 -21.45 -1.97 -2.70
N ALA A 397 -21.83 -2.19 -1.44
CA ALA A 397 -22.41 -1.14 -0.61
C ALA A 397 -21.44 0.01 -0.35
N HIS A 398 -20.20 -0.30 0.03
CA HIS A 398 -19.19 0.73 0.27
C HIS A 398 -18.76 1.39 -1.04
N THR A 399 -18.39 0.61 -2.05
CA THR A 399 -17.80 1.10 -3.29
C THR A 399 -18.76 2.00 -4.08
N VAL A 400 -20.04 1.62 -4.19
CA VAL A 400 -21.06 2.44 -4.87
C VAL A 400 -21.37 3.72 -4.07
N ALA A 401 -21.39 3.62 -2.76
CA ALA A 401 -21.68 4.80 -1.91
C ALA A 401 -20.50 5.78 -1.79
N SER A 402 -19.27 5.37 -2.11
CA SER A 402 -18.07 6.21 -2.07
C SER A 402 -17.52 6.62 -3.45
N GLY A 403 -18.26 6.38 -4.55
CA GLY A 403 -17.87 6.87 -5.88
C GLY A 403 -16.83 6.01 -6.60
N LEU A 404 -16.71 4.72 -6.29
CA LEU A 404 -15.90 3.72 -7.01
C LEU A 404 -14.37 3.88 -6.88
N ALA A 405 -13.86 4.51 -5.82
CA ALA A 405 -12.40 4.62 -5.65
C ALA A 405 -11.72 3.26 -5.35
N GLY A 406 -12.40 2.38 -4.59
CA GLY A 406 -11.89 1.04 -4.36
C GLY A 406 -12.32 0.36 -3.06
N HIS A 407 -11.80 -0.86 -2.89
CA HIS A 407 -12.12 -1.73 -1.76
C HIS A 407 -10.98 -2.72 -1.49
N THR A 408 -10.79 -3.07 -0.23
CA THR A 408 -9.89 -4.15 0.17
C THR A 408 -10.71 -5.33 0.71
N TYR A 409 -10.52 -6.48 0.10
CA TYR A 409 -11.07 -7.76 0.53
C TYR A 409 -10.25 -8.36 1.67
N GLY A 410 -10.92 -9.12 2.52
CA GLY A 410 -10.27 -9.95 3.52
C GLY A 410 -11.00 -11.27 3.68
N VAL A 411 -10.26 -12.28 4.08
CA VAL A 411 -10.77 -13.63 4.36
C VAL A 411 -10.05 -14.23 5.55
N ASN A 412 -10.80 -14.84 6.49
CA ASN A 412 -10.18 -15.59 7.58
C ASN A 412 -9.32 -16.72 7.00
N GLY A 413 -8.14 -16.88 7.55
CA GLY A 413 -7.13 -17.80 7.02
C GLY A 413 -6.01 -17.08 6.27
N VAL A 414 -6.32 -16.12 5.40
CA VAL A 414 -5.29 -15.38 4.64
C VAL A 414 -4.70 -14.25 5.47
N TRP A 415 -5.51 -13.36 6.05
CA TRP A 415 -4.96 -12.20 6.77
C TRP A 415 -4.13 -12.57 8.00
N GLN A 416 -4.49 -13.64 8.72
CA GLN A 416 -3.76 -14.19 9.86
C GLN A 416 -2.73 -15.24 9.46
N VAL A 417 -2.79 -15.76 8.23
CA VAL A 417 -2.04 -16.92 7.74
C VAL A 417 -2.22 -18.12 8.67
N ASN A 418 -3.42 -18.71 8.66
CA ASN A 418 -3.69 -19.95 9.38
C ASN A 418 -3.03 -21.12 8.67
N GLY A 419 -2.07 -21.78 9.32
CA GLY A 419 -1.59 -23.09 8.89
C GLY A 419 -2.56 -24.20 9.29
N ARG A 420 -2.55 -25.34 8.59
CA ARG A 420 -3.43 -26.50 8.90
C ARG A 420 -3.21 -27.01 10.31
N GLU A 421 -1.96 -27.10 10.74
CA GLU A 421 -1.56 -27.59 12.08
C GLU A 421 -1.23 -26.46 13.06
N THR A 422 -1.10 -25.25 12.53
CA THR A 422 -0.69 -24.06 13.28
C THR A 422 -1.68 -22.91 13.05
N PRO A 423 -2.93 -23.00 13.51
CA PRO A 423 -3.86 -21.88 13.44
C PRO A 423 -3.29 -20.68 14.18
N TYR A 424 -3.77 -19.49 13.85
CA TYR A 424 -3.25 -18.26 14.46
C TYR A 424 -3.52 -18.21 15.97
N GLY A 425 -4.69 -18.65 16.39
CA GLY A 425 -5.12 -18.66 17.78
C GLY A 425 -5.74 -17.33 18.22
N ALA A 426 -5.88 -17.16 19.53
CA ALA A 426 -6.56 -16.01 20.10
C ALA A 426 -5.65 -14.77 20.15
N SER A 427 -6.29 -13.59 20.03
CA SER A 427 -5.70 -12.29 20.38
C SER A 427 -5.47 -12.19 21.90
N PRO A 428 -4.70 -11.21 22.39
CA PRO A 428 -4.55 -10.96 23.84
C PRO A 428 -5.86 -10.67 24.56
N GLY A 429 -6.88 -10.18 23.82
CA GLY A 429 -8.24 -9.98 24.33
C GLY A 429 -9.12 -11.23 24.35
N GLY A 430 -8.59 -12.38 23.91
CA GLY A 430 -9.30 -13.67 23.89
C GLY A 430 -10.15 -13.91 22.62
N ASN A 431 -10.19 -12.99 21.67
CA ASN A 431 -10.92 -13.17 20.41
C ASN A 431 -10.19 -14.17 19.52
N ASN A 432 -10.94 -15.15 19.00
CA ASN A 432 -10.50 -16.06 17.94
C ASN A 432 -11.41 -15.86 16.72
N TRP A 433 -10.80 -15.59 15.58
CA TRP A 433 -11.51 -15.19 14.38
C TRP A 433 -11.80 -16.33 13.41
N GLY A 434 -11.33 -17.54 13.74
CA GLY A 434 -11.49 -18.74 12.94
C GLY A 434 -10.18 -19.46 12.63
N THR A 435 -10.31 -20.65 12.06
CA THR A 435 -9.18 -21.57 11.84
C THR A 435 -9.08 -22.06 10.41
N THR A 436 -9.80 -21.48 9.46
CA THR A 436 -9.74 -21.87 8.04
C THR A 436 -8.29 -21.75 7.54
N PRO A 437 -7.66 -22.83 7.01
CA PRO A 437 -6.31 -22.77 6.49
C PRO A 437 -6.21 -21.79 5.31
N TRP A 438 -5.08 -21.08 5.18
CA TRP A 438 -4.90 -20.04 4.18
C TRP A 438 -5.07 -20.56 2.73
N ASP A 439 -4.56 -21.77 2.45
CA ASP A 439 -4.64 -22.43 1.14
C ASP A 439 -6.04 -22.92 0.77
N VAL A 440 -6.93 -23.06 1.74
CA VAL A 440 -8.38 -23.26 1.56
C VAL A 440 -9.07 -21.91 1.40
N ALA A 441 -8.77 -20.98 2.31
CA ALA A 441 -9.38 -19.65 2.35
C ALA A 441 -9.16 -18.86 1.06
N MET A 442 -7.98 -18.94 0.44
CA MET A 442 -7.70 -18.23 -0.82
C MET A 442 -8.61 -18.65 -1.98
N LYS A 443 -9.20 -19.85 -1.91
CA LYS A 443 -10.09 -20.41 -2.94
C LYS A 443 -11.57 -20.13 -2.70
N LEU A 444 -11.92 -19.50 -1.60
CA LEU A 444 -13.31 -19.17 -1.29
C LEU A 444 -13.89 -18.20 -2.32
N PRO A 445 -15.20 -18.27 -2.60
CA PRO A 445 -15.80 -17.63 -3.76
C PRO A 445 -15.81 -16.10 -3.72
N GLY A 446 -15.80 -15.48 -2.52
CA GLY A 446 -15.90 -14.02 -2.39
C GLY A 446 -14.81 -13.27 -3.15
N SER A 447 -13.56 -13.75 -3.13
CA SER A 447 -12.46 -13.13 -3.89
C SER A 447 -12.72 -13.11 -5.40
N GLY A 448 -13.29 -14.19 -5.95
CA GLY A 448 -13.67 -14.29 -7.38
C GLY A 448 -14.84 -13.38 -7.75
N GLN A 449 -15.84 -13.28 -6.85
CA GLN A 449 -17.02 -12.44 -7.04
C GLN A 449 -16.67 -10.95 -7.04
N ILE A 450 -15.82 -10.51 -6.11
CA ILE A 450 -15.33 -9.12 -6.03
C ILE A 450 -14.43 -8.78 -7.22
N ALA A 451 -13.59 -9.71 -7.65
CA ALA A 451 -12.80 -9.55 -8.87
C ALA A 451 -13.66 -9.40 -10.13
N ALA A 452 -14.76 -10.14 -10.24
CA ALA A 452 -15.73 -9.97 -11.33
C ALA A 452 -16.41 -8.60 -11.29
N ALA A 453 -16.72 -8.09 -10.09
CA ALA A 453 -17.27 -6.76 -9.89
C ALA A 453 -16.32 -5.65 -10.38
N ARG A 454 -15.03 -5.73 -10.05
CA ARG A 454 -14.02 -4.81 -10.59
C ARG A 454 -14.00 -4.82 -12.11
N ARG A 455 -13.93 -6.01 -12.73
CA ARG A 455 -13.95 -6.11 -14.21
C ARG A 455 -15.19 -5.49 -14.83
N LEU A 456 -16.35 -5.63 -14.18
CA LEU A 456 -17.57 -4.94 -14.61
C LEU A 456 -17.38 -3.43 -14.56
N ILE A 457 -16.97 -2.89 -13.43
CA ILE A 457 -16.79 -1.45 -13.21
C ILE A 457 -15.84 -0.87 -14.26
N GLU A 458 -14.65 -1.44 -14.42
CA GLU A 458 -13.64 -0.98 -15.38
C GLU A 458 -14.08 -1.14 -16.86
N SER A 459 -15.08 -1.98 -17.13
CA SER A 459 -15.67 -2.12 -18.48
C SER A 459 -16.65 -1.01 -18.86
N ILE A 460 -17.06 -0.16 -17.92
CA ILE A 460 -18.00 0.94 -18.16
C ILE A 460 -17.20 2.19 -18.54
N PRO A 461 -17.39 2.78 -19.72
CA PRO A 461 -16.70 4.02 -20.08
C PRO A 461 -16.91 5.13 -19.04
N GLY A 462 -15.83 5.82 -18.67
CA GLY A 462 -15.89 6.91 -17.70
C GLY A 462 -16.24 6.48 -16.25
N TRP A 463 -16.00 5.22 -15.91
CA TRP A 463 -16.27 4.69 -14.56
C TRP A 463 -15.58 5.50 -13.45
N ASN A 464 -14.41 6.05 -13.74
CA ASN A 464 -13.63 6.88 -12.82
C ASN A 464 -14.16 8.33 -12.67
N HIS A 465 -15.30 8.64 -13.25
CA HIS A 465 -16.04 9.91 -13.10
C HIS A 465 -17.43 9.69 -12.52
N PHE A 466 -17.67 8.51 -11.96
CA PHE A 466 -18.95 8.22 -11.31
C PHE A 466 -19.02 8.84 -9.93
N GLU A 467 -20.16 9.47 -9.65
CA GLU A 467 -20.48 10.06 -8.36
C GLU A 467 -21.69 9.37 -7.71
N PRO A 468 -21.73 9.23 -6.38
CA PRO A 468 -22.91 8.73 -5.68
C PRO A 468 -24.14 9.60 -5.92
N ARG A 469 -25.21 9.00 -6.42
CA ARG A 469 -26.46 9.66 -6.79
C ARG A 469 -27.67 8.91 -6.21
N PRO A 470 -27.85 8.90 -4.87
CA PRO A 470 -28.96 8.21 -4.23
C PRO A 470 -30.34 8.80 -4.63
N ASP A 471 -30.37 10.05 -5.09
CA ASP A 471 -31.56 10.75 -5.58
C ASP A 471 -32.14 10.16 -6.86
N LEU A 472 -31.33 9.43 -7.64
CA LEU A 472 -31.73 8.87 -8.95
C LEU A 472 -32.43 7.51 -8.87
N VAL A 473 -32.53 6.91 -7.67
CA VAL A 473 -33.12 5.59 -7.48
C VAL A 473 -34.03 5.51 -6.26
N ALA A 474 -35.07 4.70 -6.33
CA ALA A 474 -35.92 4.38 -5.19
C ALA A 474 -36.59 3.01 -5.39
N TRP A 475 -37.06 2.40 -4.31
CA TRP A 475 -37.96 1.24 -4.44
C TRP A 475 -39.31 1.68 -5.03
N THR A 476 -39.89 0.86 -5.88
CA THR A 476 -41.21 1.16 -6.49
C THR A 476 -42.35 1.08 -5.48
N ALA A 477 -42.19 0.32 -4.40
CA ALA A 477 -43.14 0.21 -3.29
C ALA A 477 -42.38 0.21 -1.97
N ALA A 478 -43.04 0.61 -0.88
CA ALA A 478 -42.44 0.59 0.46
C ALA A 478 -41.87 -0.77 0.79
N PRO A 479 -40.56 -0.87 1.10
CA PRO A 479 -39.93 -2.15 1.41
C PRO A 479 -40.24 -2.58 2.85
N PRO A 480 -40.08 -3.88 3.18
CA PRO A 480 -40.04 -4.33 4.57
C PRO A 480 -39.02 -3.54 5.40
N ALA A 481 -39.26 -3.46 6.71
CA ALA A 481 -38.33 -2.80 7.62
C ALA A 481 -36.91 -3.40 7.49
N LYS A 482 -35.89 -2.55 7.59
CA LYS A 482 -34.45 -2.89 7.46
C LYS A 482 -33.99 -3.37 6.06
N THR A 483 -34.83 -3.28 5.02
CA THR A 483 -34.37 -3.52 3.64
C THR A 483 -33.39 -2.41 3.26
N PRO A 484 -32.16 -2.74 2.80
CA PRO A 484 -31.19 -1.75 2.34
C PRO A 484 -31.77 -0.91 1.18
N ALA A 485 -31.54 0.39 1.18
CA ALA A 485 -31.90 1.24 0.05
C ALA A 485 -31.13 0.84 -1.22
N PRO A 486 -31.69 1.06 -2.43
CA PRO A 486 -30.93 0.91 -3.66
C PRO A 486 -29.83 1.98 -3.70
N LEU A 487 -28.66 1.63 -4.21
CA LEU A 487 -27.52 2.52 -4.34
C LEU A 487 -27.26 2.82 -5.81
N CYS A 488 -26.89 4.04 -6.13
CA CYS A 488 -26.63 4.47 -7.49
C CYS A 488 -25.38 5.34 -7.57
N VAL A 489 -24.53 5.08 -8.55
CA VAL A 489 -23.56 6.03 -9.06
C VAL A 489 -23.88 6.37 -10.51
N ALA A 490 -23.61 7.61 -10.91
CA ALA A 490 -23.82 8.08 -12.27
C ALA A 490 -22.70 9.05 -12.66
N ASN A 491 -22.39 9.13 -13.97
CA ASN A 491 -21.50 10.13 -14.53
C ASN A 491 -22.26 11.18 -15.37
N SER A 492 -21.55 12.21 -15.79
CA SER A 492 -22.11 13.32 -16.61
C SER A 492 -22.59 12.87 -18.00
N GLU A 493 -22.14 11.71 -18.51
CA GLU A 493 -22.56 11.14 -19.79
C GLU A 493 -23.89 10.36 -19.67
N GLY A 494 -24.43 10.25 -18.46
CA GLY A 494 -25.70 9.57 -18.18
C GLY A 494 -25.61 8.07 -17.93
N ALA A 495 -24.40 7.51 -17.94
CA ALA A 495 -24.20 6.13 -17.52
C ALA A 495 -24.49 5.96 -16.02
N ARG A 496 -25.08 4.83 -15.65
CA ARG A 496 -25.45 4.53 -14.25
C ARG A 496 -25.09 3.10 -13.90
N LEU A 497 -24.66 2.93 -12.66
CA LEU A 497 -24.55 1.64 -12.03
C LEU A 497 -25.40 1.66 -10.76
N VAL A 498 -26.37 0.74 -10.68
CA VAL A 498 -27.32 0.64 -9.56
C VAL A 498 -27.15 -0.70 -8.88
N TYR A 499 -26.84 -0.67 -7.57
CA TYR A 499 -26.72 -1.89 -6.75
C TYR A 499 -27.98 -2.11 -5.91
N LEU A 500 -28.50 -3.32 -5.98
CA LEU A 500 -29.66 -3.79 -5.23
C LEU A 500 -29.25 -4.92 -4.29
N ALA A 501 -29.02 -4.60 -3.01
CA ALA A 501 -28.75 -5.62 -1.99
C ALA A 501 -29.97 -6.51 -1.70
N ALA A 502 -31.17 -6.05 -2.06
CA ALA A 502 -32.40 -6.81 -2.05
C ALA A 502 -32.98 -6.86 -3.47
N PRO A 503 -33.36 -8.07 -3.98
CA PRO A 503 -33.87 -8.22 -5.35
C PRO A 503 -35.32 -7.76 -5.47
N ARG A 504 -35.52 -6.45 -5.64
CA ARG A 504 -36.80 -5.78 -5.75
C ARG A 504 -36.83 -4.83 -6.95
N ASP A 505 -38.04 -4.52 -7.43
CA ASP A 505 -38.22 -3.53 -8.49
C ASP A 505 -37.71 -2.15 -8.07
N VAL A 506 -36.88 -1.56 -8.91
CA VAL A 506 -36.28 -0.24 -8.69
C VAL A 506 -36.82 0.78 -9.69
N ALA A 507 -37.23 1.93 -9.18
CA ALA A 507 -37.54 3.09 -9.98
C ALA A 507 -36.28 3.92 -10.21
N LEU A 508 -35.97 4.22 -11.48
CA LEU A 508 -34.93 5.14 -11.91
C LEU A 508 -35.57 6.50 -12.24
N ARG A 509 -34.89 7.59 -11.88
CA ARG A 509 -35.35 8.97 -12.08
C ARG A 509 -34.30 9.78 -12.85
N GLY A 510 -34.71 10.91 -13.43
CA GLY A 510 -33.80 11.83 -14.13
C GLY A 510 -33.17 11.22 -15.37
N LEU A 511 -33.87 10.30 -16.05
CA LEU A 511 -33.55 9.83 -17.38
C LEU A 511 -34.04 10.86 -18.42
N PRO A 512 -33.47 10.89 -19.64
CA PRO A 512 -34.05 11.71 -20.71
C PRO A 512 -35.50 11.28 -20.99
N ALA A 513 -36.44 12.23 -20.97
CA ALA A 513 -37.86 11.96 -21.13
C ALA A 513 -38.17 11.24 -22.46
N GLY A 514 -38.90 10.14 -22.39
CA GLY A 514 -39.28 9.31 -23.55
C GLY A 514 -38.13 8.54 -24.20
N ALA A 515 -36.91 8.57 -23.64
CA ALA A 515 -35.77 7.86 -24.23
C ALA A 515 -35.87 6.34 -24.00
N SER A 516 -35.31 5.59 -24.97
CA SER A 516 -35.01 4.17 -24.82
C SER A 516 -33.50 4.03 -24.62
N LEU A 517 -33.07 3.55 -23.46
CA LEU A 517 -31.67 3.38 -23.08
C LEU A 517 -31.32 1.90 -23.04
N GLN A 518 -30.08 1.56 -23.42
CA GLN A 518 -29.61 0.20 -23.27
C GLN A 518 -29.25 -0.07 -21.82
N ALA A 519 -29.72 -1.18 -21.28
CA ALA A 519 -29.42 -1.62 -19.94
C ALA A 519 -29.17 -3.13 -19.89
N PHE A 520 -28.45 -3.58 -18.89
CA PHE A 520 -28.28 -5.01 -18.62
C PHE A 520 -28.17 -5.26 -17.12
N TRP A 521 -28.59 -6.43 -16.70
CA TRP A 521 -28.33 -6.93 -15.35
C TRP A 521 -26.99 -7.66 -15.29
N PHE A 522 -26.28 -7.47 -14.21
CA PHE A 522 -25.09 -8.24 -13.88
C PHE A 522 -25.36 -9.07 -12.63
N ASP A 523 -25.11 -10.36 -12.76
CA ASP A 523 -25.15 -11.32 -11.65
C ASP A 523 -23.82 -11.25 -10.87
N PRO A 524 -23.78 -10.69 -9.65
CA PRO A 524 -22.55 -10.56 -8.91
C PRO A 524 -22.09 -11.87 -8.25
N VAL A 525 -22.93 -12.92 -8.22
CA VAL A 525 -22.57 -14.26 -7.75
C VAL A 525 -21.81 -15.03 -8.80
N GLU A 526 -22.38 -15.07 -10.03
CA GLU A 526 -21.79 -15.78 -11.16
C GLU A 526 -20.76 -14.93 -11.94
N GLY A 527 -20.72 -13.62 -11.72
CA GLY A 527 -19.87 -12.70 -12.47
C GLY A 527 -20.27 -12.56 -13.94
N LYS A 528 -21.55 -12.69 -14.28
CA LYS A 528 -22.07 -12.75 -15.65
C LYS A 528 -23.01 -11.59 -15.96
N LYS A 529 -22.92 -11.08 -17.20
CA LYS A 529 -23.88 -10.12 -17.75
C LYS A 529 -25.07 -10.88 -18.34
N ALA A 530 -26.28 -10.50 -17.97
CA ALA A 530 -27.50 -10.94 -18.64
C ALA A 530 -27.65 -10.24 -20.00
N PRO A 531 -28.50 -10.74 -20.91
CA PRO A 531 -28.79 -10.05 -22.17
C PRO A 531 -29.22 -8.60 -21.94
N ALA A 532 -28.73 -7.70 -22.80
CA ALA A 532 -29.13 -6.30 -22.77
C ALA A 532 -30.62 -6.16 -23.16
N PHE A 533 -31.26 -5.14 -22.61
CA PHE A 533 -32.66 -4.81 -22.88
C PHE A 533 -32.85 -3.29 -23.02
N ASP A 534 -33.95 -2.90 -23.65
CA ASP A 534 -34.36 -1.50 -23.76
C ASP A 534 -35.06 -1.04 -22.46
N LEU A 535 -34.44 -0.12 -21.75
CA LEU A 535 -35.02 0.57 -20.62
C LEU A 535 -35.73 1.84 -21.11
N LYS A 536 -37.07 1.83 -21.12
CA LYS A 536 -37.89 2.95 -21.63
C LYS A 536 -38.24 3.91 -20.51
N ALA A 537 -37.82 5.17 -20.65
CA ALA A 537 -38.24 6.26 -19.77
C ALA A 537 -39.60 6.80 -20.18
N ASP A 538 -40.43 7.13 -19.21
CA ASP A 538 -41.70 7.84 -19.42
C ASP A 538 -41.49 9.33 -19.75
N ALA A 539 -42.61 10.07 -19.92
CA ALA A 539 -42.58 11.49 -20.21
C ALA A 539 -42.04 12.36 -19.05
N GLN A 540 -41.91 11.79 -17.86
CA GLN A 540 -41.33 12.41 -16.66
C GLN A 540 -39.86 12.00 -16.45
N GLY A 541 -39.27 11.22 -17.36
CA GLY A 541 -37.92 10.73 -17.24
C GLY A 541 -37.74 9.66 -16.15
N GLN A 542 -38.77 8.85 -15.94
CA GLN A 542 -38.74 7.73 -14.99
C GLN A 542 -38.81 6.39 -15.73
N ALA A 543 -38.21 5.37 -15.17
CA ALA A 543 -38.31 3.99 -15.62
C ALA A 543 -38.33 3.03 -14.45
N VAL A 544 -38.88 1.84 -14.65
CA VAL A 544 -38.84 0.76 -13.67
C VAL A 544 -38.03 -0.40 -14.25
N ALA A 545 -37.15 -0.98 -13.43
CA ALA A 545 -36.41 -2.18 -13.75
C ALA A 545 -36.63 -3.25 -12.68
N SER A 546 -36.90 -4.47 -13.13
CA SER A 546 -37.09 -5.64 -12.28
C SER A 546 -35.87 -6.56 -12.37
N PRO A 547 -35.26 -7.03 -11.27
CA PRO A 547 -34.15 -7.97 -11.31
C PRO A 547 -34.61 -9.31 -11.89
N PRO A 548 -33.70 -10.10 -12.51
CA PRO A 548 -34.05 -11.36 -13.18
C PRO A 548 -34.68 -12.42 -12.27
N ASN A 549 -34.29 -12.44 -11.00
CA ASN A 549 -34.86 -13.32 -9.99
C ASN A 549 -34.73 -12.70 -8.57
N ALA A 550 -35.28 -13.40 -7.56
CA ALA A 550 -35.27 -12.99 -6.17
C ALA A 550 -34.27 -13.76 -5.28
N GLU A 551 -33.27 -14.41 -5.88
CA GLU A 551 -32.37 -15.34 -5.15
C GLU A 551 -31.26 -14.62 -4.41
N HIS A 552 -30.74 -13.51 -4.98
CA HIS A 552 -29.60 -12.76 -4.42
C HIS A 552 -29.61 -11.28 -4.84
N ASP A 553 -28.57 -10.56 -4.48
CA ASP A 553 -28.30 -9.18 -4.88
C ASP A 553 -28.04 -9.06 -6.40
N TRP A 554 -28.32 -7.88 -6.98
CA TRP A 554 -28.17 -7.61 -8.40
C TRP A 554 -27.53 -6.24 -8.68
N VAL A 555 -26.87 -6.13 -9.83
CA VAL A 555 -26.36 -4.85 -10.35
C VAL A 555 -27.03 -4.54 -11.68
N LEU A 556 -27.64 -3.38 -11.81
CA LEU A 556 -28.15 -2.85 -13.07
C LEU A 556 -27.12 -1.85 -13.63
N VAL A 557 -26.74 -2.01 -14.87
CA VAL A 557 -25.96 -1.01 -15.62
C VAL A 557 -26.83 -0.42 -16.72
N VAL A 558 -26.91 0.91 -16.75
CA VAL A 558 -27.59 1.67 -17.81
C VAL A 558 -26.51 2.42 -18.58
N SER A 559 -26.45 2.23 -19.89
CA SER A 559 -25.49 2.91 -20.75
C SER A 559 -25.78 4.40 -20.81
N GLY A 560 -24.74 5.23 -20.84
CA GLY A 560 -24.81 6.63 -21.21
C GLY A 560 -25.17 6.81 -22.71
N LYS A 561 -25.24 8.07 -23.12
CA LYS A 561 -25.49 8.47 -24.52
C LYS A 561 -24.31 8.12 -25.41
#